data_6509d75a957231e560661b72633979a1
#
_entry.id   6509d75a957231e560661b72633979a1
#
_cell.length_a   1.000
_cell.length_b   1.000
_cell.length_c   1.000
_cell.angle_alpha   90.00
_cell.angle_beta   90.00
_cell.angle_gamma   90.00
#
_symmetry.space_group_name_H-M   'P 1'
#
loop_
_entity.id
_entity.type
_entity.pdbx_description
1 polymer ?
#
loop_
_entity_poly.entity_id
_entity_poly.type
_entity_poly.pdbx_seq_one_letter_code
_entity_poly.pdbx_strand_id
1 'polypeptide(L)'
;RHVGVVPELGIAALSAFMNVKRRMEKVAEVRGVTIYDDFAHHPTAIATTLDGLRKRIGGARLIAIVEPRSNSMKLGAHRDGLPESVVQADHVFWYAPANLGWDLAATVASSTVPTSVCDSLEQIIAAVTALATPGTQIVVMSNGGFGGLHGKLAEALK
;
A
#
# COMPACT_ATOMS: atom_id res chain seq x y z
N ARG A 1 -19.98 -2.55 -26.77
CA ARG A 1 -21.06 -2.99 -27.68
C ARG A 1 -22.30 -2.12 -27.55
N HIS A 2 -22.73 -1.79 -26.32
CA HIS A 2 -23.96 -1.01 -26.09
C HIS A 2 -23.92 0.42 -26.69
N VAL A 3 -22.73 1.03 -26.71
CA VAL A 3 -22.50 2.39 -27.27
C VAL A 3 -21.77 2.34 -28.62
N GLY A 4 -21.79 1.24 -29.33
CA GLY A 4 -21.18 1.10 -30.67
C GLY A 4 -19.64 0.94 -30.67
N VAL A 5 -18.99 0.89 -29.52
CA VAL A 5 -17.53 0.64 -29.41
C VAL A 5 -17.26 -0.88 -29.49
N VAL A 6 -16.44 -1.28 -30.44
CA VAL A 6 -16.01 -2.68 -30.54
C VAL A 6 -15.00 -3.01 -29.44
N PRO A 7 -15.00 -4.25 -28.91
CA PRO A 7 -14.13 -4.64 -27.78
C PRO A 7 -12.66 -4.35 -28.02
N GLU A 8 -12.16 -4.53 -29.22
CA GLU A 8 -10.75 -4.35 -29.61
C GLU A 8 -10.30 -2.89 -29.42
N LEU A 9 -11.15 -1.93 -29.80
CA LEU A 9 -10.88 -0.51 -29.57
C LEU A 9 -10.91 -0.17 -28.09
N GLY A 10 -11.85 -0.76 -27.33
CA GLY A 10 -11.92 -0.61 -25.89
C GLY A 10 -10.66 -1.12 -25.18
N ILE A 11 -10.19 -2.30 -25.55
CA ILE A 11 -8.96 -2.92 -25.01
C ILE A 11 -7.74 -2.05 -25.36
N ALA A 12 -7.62 -1.60 -26.61
CA ALA A 12 -6.52 -0.73 -27.04
C ALA A 12 -6.50 0.59 -26.26
N ALA A 13 -7.67 1.21 -26.05
CA ALA A 13 -7.79 2.43 -25.25
C ALA A 13 -7.40 2.21 -23.79
N LEU A 14 -7.81 1.09 -23.18
CA LEU A 14 -7.44 0.72 -21.81
C LEU A 14 -5.94 0.46 -21.70
N SER A 15 -5.32 -0.15 -22.71
CA SER A 15 -3.87 -0.41 -22.71
C SER A 15 -3.04 0.88 -22.81
N ALA A 16 -3.60 1.93 -23.43
CA ALA A 16 -2.97 3.25 -23.51
C ALA A 16 -3.35 4.19 -22.36
N PHE A 17 -4.26 3.76 -21.47
CA PHE A 17 -4.75 4.59 -20.38
C PHE A 17 -3.68 4.79 -19.31
N MET A 18 -3.26 6.03 -19.11
CA MET A 18 -2.31 6.41 -18.06
C MET A 18 -3.01 6.55 -16.72
N ASN A 19 -3.42 5.50 -16.15
CA ASN A 19 -4.04 5.33 -14.83
C ASN A 19 -4.55 6.61 -14.12
N VAL A 20 -5.33 6.45 -13.06
CA VAL A 20 -5.82 7.54 -12.21
C VAL A 20 -4.79 7.79 -11.12
N LYS A 21 -4.60 9.06 -10.72
CA LYS A 21 -3.77 9.42 -9.55
C LYS A 21 -4.15 8.57 -8.34
N ARG A 22 -3.13 8.16 -7.57
CA ARG A 22 -3.30 7.37 -6.35
C ARG A 22 -4.01 6.03 -6.58
N ARG A 23 -3.79 5.40 -7.74
CA ARG A 23 -4.18 4.03 -8.06
C ARG A 23 -2.97 3.31 -8.61
N MET A 24 -2.18 2.72 -7.71
CA MET A 24 -0.87 2.13 -8.05
C MET A 24 0.01 3.10 -8.85
N GLU A 25 -0.05 4.39 -8.50
CA GLU A 25 0.75 5.44 -9.12
C GLU A 25 2.22 5.28 -8.71
N LYS A 26 3.12 5.12 -9.66
CA LYS A 26 4.56 5.14 -9.38
C LYS A 26 4.98 6.58 -9.12
N VAL A 27 5.33 6.91 -7.88
CA VAL A 27 5.64 8.27 -7.45
C VAL A 27 7.15 8.53 -7.36
N ALA A 28 7.96 7.50 -7.18
CA ALA A 28 9.42 7.62 -7.16
C ALA A 28 10.11 6.30 -7.50
N GLU A 29 11.37 6.43 -7.95
CA GLU A 29 12.32 5.32 -8.01
C GLU A 29 13.69 5.86 -7.56
N VAL A 30 14.25 5.28 -6.51
CA VAL A 30 15.51 5.73 -5.91
C VAL A 30 16.38 4.50 -5.65
N ARG A 31 17.60 4.48 -6.19
CA ARG A 31 18.54 3.36 -6.04
C ARG A 31 17.94 1.97 -6.32
N GLY A 32 17.06 1.89 -7.32
CA GLY A 32 16.37 0.64 -7.67
C GLY A 32 15.22 0.25 -6.74
N VAL A 33 14.85 1.10 -5.77
CA VAL A 33 13.65 0.96 -4.95
C VAL A 33 12.52 1.76 -5.57
N THR A 34 11.39 1.13 -5.85
CA THR A 34 10.21 1.79 -6.44
C THR A 34 9.16 2.07 -5.36
N ILE A 35 8.61 3.28 -5.36
CA ILE A 35 7.55 3.71 -4.43
C ILE A 35 6.27 3.97 -5.21
N TYR A 36 5.16 3.37 -4.75
CA TYR A 36 3.81 3.56 -5.28
C TYR A 36 2.90 4.24 -4.26
N ASP A 37 1.99 5.07 -4.76
CA ASP A 37 0.85 5.62 -4.00
C ASP A 37 -0.43 4.91 -4.41
N ASP A 38 -1.20 4.43 -3.41
CA ASP A 38 -2.50 3.83 -3.64
C ASP A 38 -3.54 4.30 -2.62
N PHE A 39 -4.77 4.46 -3.05
CA PHE A 39 -5.88 4.92 -2.22
C PHE A 39 -6.52 3.80 -1.40
N ALA A 40 -6.06 2.56 -1.52
CA ALA A 40 -6.58 1.43 -0.76
C ALA A 40 -6.50 1.70 0.75
N HIS A 41 -7.60 1.46 1.46
CA HIS A 41 -7.70 1.69 2.91
C HIS A 41 -8.73 0.75 3.56
N HIS A 42 -9.26 -0.20 2.80
CA HIS A 42 -10.24 -1.19 3.21
C HIS A 42 -9.67 -2.59 2.90
N PRO A 43 -9.89 -3.64 3.71
CA PRO A 43 -9.25 -4.94 3.52
C PRO A 43 -9.34 -5.49 2.09
N THR A 44 -10.53 -5.46 1.48
CA THR A 44 -10.70 -5.92 0.09
C THR A 44 -9.86 -5.11 -0.91
N ALA A 45 -9.81 -3.78 -0.75
CA ALA A 45 -9.01 -2.93 -1.62
C ALA A 45 -7.51 -3.18 -1.42
N ILE A 46 -7.05 -3.32 -0.17
CA ILE A 46 -5.67 -3.65 0.19
C ILE A 46 -5.28 -4.98 -0.47
N ALA A 47 -6.08 -6.03 -0.28
CA ALA A 47 -5.83 -7.34 -0.86
C ALA A 47 -5.74 -7.29 -2.40
N THR A 48 -6.67 -6.59 -3.05
CA THR A 48 -6.69 -6.45 -4.52
C THR A 48 -5.47 -5.68 -5.03
N THR A 49 -5.08 -4.59 -4.35
CA THR A 49 -3.90 -3.79 -4.69
C THR A 49 -2.62 -4.64 -4.58
N LEU A 50 -2.46 -5.35 -3.46
CA LEU A 50 -1.27 -6.18 -3.23
C LEU A 50 -1.21 -7.38 -4.17
N ASP A 51 -2.32 -8.05 -4.46
CA ASP A 51 -2.40 -9.15 -5.44
C ASP A 51 -2.01 -8.66 -6.84
N GLY A 52 -2.56 -7.53 -7.28
CA GLY A 52 -2.23 -6.92 -8.55
C GLY A 52 -0.76 -6.55 -8.66
N LEU A 53 -0.19 -5.95 -7.61
CA LEU A 53 1.23 -5.60 -7.58
C LEU A 53 2.11 -6.85 -7.54
N ARG A 54 1.79 -7.86 -6.75
CA ARG A 54 2.51 -9.13 -6.67
C ARG A 54 2.58 -9.82 -8.04
N LYS A 55 1.46 -9.88 -8.76
CA LYS A 55 1.43 -10.44 -10.12
C LYS A 55 2.33 -9.69 -11.10
N ARG A 56 2.43 -8.37 -10.94
CA ARG A 56 3.27 -7.51 -11.79
C ARG A 56 4.76 -7.66 -11.50
N ILE A 57 5.15 -7.77 -10.22
CA ILE A 57 6.56 -7.74 -9.79
C ILE A 57 7.16 -9.14 -9.60
N GLY A 58 6.35 -10.19 -9.64
CA GLY A 58 6.81 -11.57 -9.39
C GLY A 58 7.42 -11.76 -8.01
N GLY A 59 8.65 -12.27 -7.95
CA GLY A 59 9.37 -12.56 -6.70
C GLY A 59 10.10 -11.37 -6.08
N ALA A 60 9.97 -10.15 -6.61
CA ALA A 60 10.60 -8.97 -6.00
C ALA A 60 10.02 -8.69 -4.60
N ARG A 61 10.87 -8.17 -3.68
CA ARG A 61 10.42 -7.83 -2.33
C ARG A 61 9.34 -6.76 -2.37
N LEU A 62 8.21 -7.03 -1.70
CA LEU A 62 7.06 -6.13 -1.58
C LEU A 62 6.87 -5.69 -0.12
N ILE A 63 7.05 -4.40 0.12
CA ILE A 63 6.78 -3.78 1.41
C ILE A 63 5.48 -2.97 1.29
N ALA A 64 4.51 -3.25 2.16
CA ALA A 64 3.27 -2.51 2.25
C ALA A 64 3.30 -1.55 3.46
N ILE A 65 2.83 -0.32 3.28
CA ILE A 65 2.66 0.66 4.36
C ILE A 65 1.19 1.08 4.36
N VAL A 66 0.48 0.87 5.46
CA VAL A 66 -0.97 1.06 5.55
C VAL A 66 -1.33 2.06 6.65
N GLU A 67 -2.13 3.07 6.30
CA GLU A 67 -2.74 4.00 7.24
C GLU A 67 -4.24 3.68 7.41
N PRO A 68 -4.71 3.14 8.55
CA PRO A 68 -6.13 2.90 8.82
C PRO A 68 -6.85 4.21 9.21
N ARG A 69 -7.04 5.11 8.24
CA ARG A 69 -7.47 6.49 8.48
C ARG A 69 -8.96 6.74 8.34
N SER A 70 -9.67 6.02 7.46
CA SER A 70 -11.09 6.29 7.20
C SER A 70 -11.94 6.13 8.47
N ASN A 71 -13.10 6.78 8.53
CA ASN A 71 -13.98 6.71 9.70
C ASN A 71 -14.36 5.26 10.03
N SER A 72 -14.67 4.44 9.04
CA SER A 72 -14.96 3.02 9.24
C SER A 72 -13.77 2.24 9.79
N MET A 73 -12.56 2.56 9.33
CA MET A 73 -11.33 1.94 9.84
C MET A 73 -11.05 2.38 11.28
N LYS A 74 -11.21 3.67 11.60
CA LYS A 74 -11.04 4.18 12.98
C LYS A 74 -12.03 3.57 13.96
N LEU A 75 -13.24 3.24 13.51
CA LEU A 75 -14.26 2.55 14.31
C LEU A 75 -14.04 1.03 14.39
N GLY A 76 -13.04 0.48 13.70
CA GLY A 76 -12.73 -0.94 13.70
C GLY A 76 -13.73 -1.83 12.94
N ALA A 77 -14.60 -1.24 12.10
CA ALA A 77 -15.63 -1.98 11.38
C ALA A 77 -15.10 -3.13 10.49
N HIS A 78 -13.83 -3.03 10.07
CA HIS A 78 -13.21 -3.99 9.15
C HIS A 78 -11.91 -4.58 9.70
N ARG A 79 -11.63 -4.40 11.00
CA ARG A 79 -10.37 -4.80 11.63
C ARG A 79 -10.03 -6.27 11.43
N ASP A 80 -11.02 -7.15 11.53
CA ASP A 80 -10.82 -8.62 11.50
C ASP A 80 -10.31 -9.11 10.13
N GLY A 81 -10.55 -8.36 9.05
CA GLY A 81 -10.06 -8.67 7.71
C GLY A 81 -8.66 -8.12 7.39
N LEU A 82 -8.06 -7.32 8.28
CA LEU A 82 -6.75 -6.69 8.01
C LEU A 82 -5.59 -7.69 7.93
N PRO A 83 -5.44 -8.66 8.85
CA PRO A 83 -4.34 -9.59 8.79
C PRO A 83 -4.30 -10.38 7.47
N GLU A 84 -5.46 -10.78 6.97
CA GLU A 84 -5.58 -11.57 5.74
C GLU A 84 -5.40 -10.72 4.48
N SER A 85 -5.75 -9.43 4.55
CA SER A 85 -5.65 -8.53 3.40
C SER A 85 -4.22 -8.29 2.89
N VAL A 86 -3.21 -8.62 3.67
CA VAL A 86 -1.80 -8.30 3.40
C VAL A 86 -0.92 -9.51 3.06
N VAL A 87 -1.51 -10.69 2.88
CA VAL A 87 -0.78 -11.96 2.66
C VAL A 87 0.15 -11.96 1.42
N GLN A 88 -0.05 -11.05 0.49
CA GLN A 88 0.77 -10.90 -0.71
C GLN A 88 2.03 -10.04 -0.50
N ALA A 89 2.15 -9.36 0.65
CA ALA A 89 3.34 -8.58 1.00
C ALA A 89 4.42 -9.47 1.65
N ASP A 90 5.68 -9.03 1.61
CA ASP A 90 6.78 -9.69 2.33
C ASP A 90 7.03 -9.04 3.69
N HIS A 91 6.59 -7.79 3.88
CA HIS A 91 6.58 -7.08 5.16
C HIS A 91 5.51 -5.98 5.15
N VAL A 92 4.87 -5.75 6.29
CA VAL A 92 3.83 -4.72 6.41
C VAL A 92 4.15 -3.77 7.57
N PHE A 93 4.09 -2.47 7.28
CA PHE A 93 4.14 -1.41 8.28
C PHE A 93 2.74 -0.81 8.43
N TRP A 94 2.22 -0.89 9.65
CA TRP A 94 0.95 -0.28 10.02
C TRP A 94 1.19 1.01 10.78
N TYR A 95 0.58 2.10 10.34
CA TYR A 95 0.59 3.33 11.10
C TYR A 95 -0.56 3.33 12.11
N ALA A 96 -0.23 3.45 13.40
CA ALA A 96 -1.21 3.55 14.49
C ALA A 96 -1.39 5.01 14.92
N PRO A 97 -2.39 5.75 14.38
CA PRO A 97 -2.65 7.11 14.83
C PRO A 97 -3.16 7.11 16.26
N ALA A 98 -2.83 8.15 17.03
CA ALA A 98 -3.19 8.27 18.44
C ALA A 98 -4.72 8.19 18.73
N ASN A 99 -5.55 8.46 17.73
CA ASN A 99 -7.01 8.44 17.83
C ASN A 99 -7.66 7.18 17.20
N LEU A 100 -6.94 6.10 17.07
CA LEU A 100 -7.50 4.81 16.67
C LEU A 100 -8.29 4.22 17.83
N GLY A 101 -9.58 3.92 17.62
CA GLY A 101 -10.51 3.48 18.68
C GLY A 101 -10.37 2.00 19.09
N TRP A 102 -9.34 1.29 18.61
CA TRP A 102 -9.12 -0.14 18.84
C TRP A 102 -7.63 -0.48 18.79
N ASP A 103 -7.27 -1.65 19.30
CA ASP A 103 -5.87 -2.13 19.36
C ASP A 103 -5.45 -2.73 18.00
N LEU A 104 -4.71 -1.93 17.23
CA LEU A 104 -4.17 -2.34 15.94
C LEU A 104 -3.12 -3.46 16.11
N ALA A 105 -2.25 -3.34 17.11
CA ALA A 105 -1.20 -4.32 17.33
C ALA A 105 -1.77 -5.71 17.65
N ALA A 106 -2.76 -5.79 18.54
CA ALA A 106 -3.45 -7.02 18.84
C ALA A 106 -4.18 -7.61 17.62
N THR A 107 -4.79 -6.75 16.79
CA THR A 107 -5.49 -7.17 15.57
C THR A 107 -4.53 -7.79 14.55
N VAL A 108 -3.42 -7.13 14.26
CA VAL A 108 -2.48 -7.60 13.22
C VAL A 108 -1.51 -8.67 13.69
N ALA A 109 -1.49 -9.00 14.98
CA ALA A 109 -0.67 -10.06 15.54
C ALA A 109 -0.97 -11.45 14.94
N SER A 110 -2.18 -11.66 14.41
CA SER A 110 -2.56 -12.90 13.73
C SER A 110 -2.10 -12.97 12.26
N SER A 111 -1.46 -11.92 11.73
CA SER A 111 -0.94 -11.90 10.36
C SER A 111 0.14 -12.98 10.18
N THR A 112 0.07 -13.69 9.05
CA THR A 112 1.11 -14.65 8.64
C THR A 112 2.31 -13.96 8.00
N VAL A 113 2.19 -12.66 7.70
CA VAL A 113 3.26 -11.83 7.13
C VAL A 113 3.97 -11.08 8.25
N PRO A 114 5.30 -10.96 8.22
CA PRO A 114 6.04 -10.09 9.13
C PRO A 114 5.43 -8.69 9.15
N THR A 115 5.05 -8.22 10.33
CA THR A 115 4.33 -6.97 10.50
C THR A 115 4.92 -6.11 11.62
N SER A 116 4.91 -4.80 11.43
CA SER A 116 5.36 -3.81 12.41
C SER A 116 4.30 -2.73 12.57
N VAL A 117 3.98 -2.38 13.81
CA VAL A 117 3.09 -1.25 14.11
C VAL A 117 3.94 -0.08 14.57
N CYS A 118 3.76 1.08 13.92
CA CYS A 118 4.51 2.31 14.16
C CYS A 118 3.54 3.44 14.52
N ASP A 119 3.92 4.29 15.46
CA ASP A 119 3.14 5.46 15.90
C ASP A 119 3.60 6.78 15.27
N SER A 120 4.72 6.77 14.55
CA SER A 120 5.27 7.93 13.86
C SER A 120 5.75 7.60 12.45
N LEU A 121 5.80 8.63 11.59
CA LEU A 121 6.32 8.50 10.23
C LEU A 121 7.83 8.25 10.24
N GLU A 122 8.52 8.81 11.19
CA GLU A 122 9.96 8.68 11.38
C GLU A 122 10.33 7.22 11.66
N GLN A 123 9.56 6.51 12.48
CA GLN A 123 9.74 5.07 12.73
C GLN A 123 9.53 4.26 11.44
N ILE A 124 8.47 4.56 10.68
CA ILE A 124 8.20 3.88 9.40
C ILE A 124 9.36 4.10 8.45
N ILE A 125 9.82 5.35 8.28
CA ILE A 125 10.90 5.71 7.36
C ILE A 125 12.18 4.96 7.74
N ALA A 126 12.58 5.01 9.00
CA ALA A 126 13.79 4.34 9.48
C ALA A 126 13.73 2.82 9.25
N ALA A 127 12.61 2.19 9.59
CA ALA A 127 12.46 0.74 9.47
C ALA A 127 12.37 0.29 8.00
N VAL A 128 11.64 1.02 7.16
CA VAL A 128 11.55 0.71 5.72
C VAL A 128 12.91 0.88 5.03
N THR A 129 13.62 1.98 5.34
CA THR A 129 14.95 2.24 4.76
C THR A 129 15.96 1.15 5.14
N ALA A 130 15.89 0.63 6.37
CA ALA A 130 16.76 -0.46 6.82
C ALA A 130 16.47 -1.80 6.11
N LEU A 131 15.24 -2.02 5.63
CA LEU A 131 14.83 -3.24 4.95
C LEU A 131 14.93 -3.15 3.42
N ALA A 132 14.86 -1.94 2.86
CA ALA A 132 14.83 -1.74 1.42
C ALA A 132 16.19 -2.03 0.79
N THR A 133 16.18 -2.81 -0.26
CA THR A 133 17.35 -3.14 -1.12
C THR A 133 16.98 -2.87 -2.59
N PRO A 134 17.94 -2.73 -3.49
CA PRO A 134 17.64 -2.61 -4.93
C PRO A 134 16.68 -3.72 -5.39
N GLY A 135 15.66 -3.34 -6.14
CA GLY A 135 14.56 -4.23 -6.55
C GLY A 135 13.34 -4.21 -5.63
N THR A 136 13.44 -3.66 -4.40
CA THR A 136 12.30 -3.57 -3.48
C THR A 136 11.20 -2.67 -4.06
N GLN A 137 9.96 -3.13 -3.92
CA GLN A 137 8.75 -2.41 -4.28
C GLN A 137 8.01 -2.00 -3.00
N ILE A 138 7.75 -0.72 -2.83
CA ILE A 138 7.07 -0.16 -1.66
C ILE A 138 5.73 0.39 -2.12
N VAL A 139 4.62 -0.04 -1.52
CA VAL A 139 3.31 0.54 -1.76
C VAL A 139 2.80 1.22 -0.49
N VAL A 140 2.49 2.51 -0.61
CA VAL A 140 1.91 3.32 0.47
C VAL A 140 0.42 3.43 0.24
N MET A 141 -0.37 2.92 1.18
CA MET A 141 -1.83 2.81 1.08
C MET A 141 -2.50 3.69 2.13
N SER A 142 -3.18 4.75 1.66
CA SER A 142 -3.91 5.70 2.51
C SER A 142 -4.98 6.43 1.71
N ASN A 143 -6.11 6.75 2.34
CA ASN A 143 -7.11 7.65 1.76
C ASN A 143 -6.85 9.13 2.07
N GLY A 144 -5.71 9.47 2.63
CA GLY A 144 -5.25 10.84 2.94
C GLY A 144 -3.88 11.15 2.40
N GLY A 145 -3.34 12.31 2.76
CA GLY A 145 -1.99 12.74 2.35
C GLY A 145 -0.85 12.06 3.09
N PHE A 146 -1.14 11.28 4.11
CA PHE A 146 -0.19 10.50 4.93
C PHE A 146 1.09 11.30 5.32
N GLY A 147 0.91 12.58 5.69
CA GLY A 147 2.00 13.45 6.11
C GLY A 147 3.14 13.63 5.10
N GLY A 148 2.89 13.39 3.81
CA GLY A 148 3.91 13.45 2.76
C GLY A 148 4.91 12.31 2.80
N LEU A 149 4.55 11.15 3.36
CA LEU A 149 5.41 9.98 3.55
C LEU A 149 6.17 9.57 2.28
N HIS A 150 5.53 9.62 1.11
CA HIS A 150 6.15 9.26 -0.17
C HIS A 150 7.43 10.06 -0.45
N GLY A 151 7.35 11.40 -0.31
CA GLY A 151 8.49 12.28 -0.53
C GLY A 151 9.58 12.07 0.52
N LYS A 152 9.21 11.90 1.79
CA LYS A 152 10.15 11.64 2.89
C LYS A 152 10.89 10.31 2.71
N LEU A 153 10.18 9.25 2.27
CA LEU A 153 10.80 7.96 1.94
C LEU A 153 11.76 8.08 0.77
N ALA A 154 11.37 8.79 -0.30
CA ALA A 154 12.22 8.99 -1.45
C ALA A 154 13.51 9.75 -1.08
N GLU A 155 13.45 10.74 -0.19
CA GLU A 155 14.64 11.43 0.33
C GLU A 155 15.51 10.53 1.20
N ALA A 156 14.91 9.75 2.08
CA ALA A 156 15.64 8.87 2.99
C ALA A 156 16.36 7.70 2.28
N LEU A 157 15.92 7.35 1.07
CA LEU A 157 16.49 6.29 0.24
C LEU A 157 17.65 6.77 -0.67
N LYS A 158 17.91 8.10 -0.73
CA LYS A 158 19.03 8.66 -1.49
C LYS A 158 20.36 8.33 -0.83
#